data_f34988d0d5d99f09915f565463259f31
#
_entry.id   f34988d0d5d99f09915f565463259f31
#
_cell.length_a   1.000
_cell.length_b   1.000
_cell.length_c   1.000
_cell.angle_alpha   90.00
_cell.angle_beta   90.00
_cell.angle_gamma   90.00
#
_symmetry.space_group_name_H-M   'P 1'
#
loop_
_entity.id
_entity.type
_entity.pdbx_description
1 polymer ?
#
loop_
_entity_poly.entity_id
_entity_poly.type
_entity_poly.pdbx_seq_one_letter_code
_entity_poly.pdbx_strand_id
1 'polypeptide(L)'
;MKAFARTPELDEAVEAYTSSLTAAGMSAGYPNDSVARSFFVNIGVPAWEAMTLAEQVAVPKKYRRVVSWLLASQRMRSSAAYMTLARPWVGNIGRHVHAEFYKRFCAVAAEVGFDTRSTDLQWAALMKVAALHQVAPDSLTADLLHQGRDQLVATIEDHCPVTSGHMWVTAALFRAEATLFHAGVLQNPPTRRGIREVPSTTERWAHITPGLRATFLGYVDQIAVSLRPSTVAGAERVLREFAEFVTATAPTVTRVAELRRTHIEAYKLHLSERPSTTGKQLSKRSIVHHLGDLRTCFERLSEWATDDHPGGVLVFSGDLPRLDEPLPRFLDDGAATKLLQAARADEDPFVRLAVEVLARTGMRKGELVDLTVDSVVQIGSAFWLRVPLGKLRNDRYIPLHPQLKQLLDDWIAERPAGLRSEYLFIEDGRRLTKSRVEGAVHKAAKRAGIGHVTPHQLRHTLATQAINRGMSLEALAALLGHRSLRMTLVYARIADRTVSEEYFNVSEKVEALYDAPKELPADAEGAEMLKLRKEMHQRMLGNGYCARPLALDCHFESICESCTYFVTTIEFKPTLQRQRNDAADKGQVGRQKLLDGLIARLEDEAS
;
A
#
# COMPACT_ATOMS: atom_id res chain seq x y z
N MET A 1 -21.31 51.78 -39.44
CA MET A 1 -20.58 51.49 -38.19
C MET A 1 -20.91 52.59 -37.20
N LYS A 2 -21.61 52.31 -36.09
CA LYS A 2 -21.78 53.30 -35.01
C LYS A 2 -20.40 53.51 -34.38
N ALA A 3 -19.89 54.76 -34.42
CA ALA A 3 -18.69 55.12 -33.71
C ALA A 3 -18.95 54.99 -32.21
N PHE A 4 -18.26 54.08 -31.54
CA PHE A 4 -18.34 53.94 -30.08
C PHE A 4 -17.65 55.16 -29.44
N ALA A 5 -18.27 55.73 -28.39
CA ALA A 5 -17.65 56.76 -27.60
C ALA A 5 -16.31 56.26 -27.06
N ARG A 6 -15.25 57.05 -27.23
CA ARG A 6 -13.92 56.72 -26.68
C ARG A 6 -13.82 57.38 -25.30
N THR A 7 -13.69 56.53 -24.26
CA THR A 7 -13.30 56.98 -22.93
C THR A 7 -11.93 56.35 -22.59
N PRO A 8 -11.08 57.03 -21.83
CA PRO A 8 -9.77 56.52 -21.46
C PRO A 8 -9.83 55.10 -20.83
N GLU A 9 -10.80 54.85 -19.94
CA GLU A 9 -11.00 53.56 -19.26
C GLU A 9 -11.41 52.46 -20.24
N LEU A 10 -12.23 52.81 -21.27
CA LEU A 10 -12.62 51.83 -22.30
C LEU A 10 -11.42 51.46 -23.18
N ASP A 11 -10.62 52.48 -23.57
CA ASP A 11 -9.43 52.23 -24.39
C ASP A 11 -8.40 51.40 -23.62
N GLU A 12 -8.18 51.69 -22.35
CA GLU A 12 -7.31 50.88 -21.46
C GLU A 12 -7.79 49.42 -21.34
N ALA A 13 -9.09 49.20 -21.13
CA ALA A 13 -9.63 47.83 -21.02
C ALA A 13 -9.49 47.06 -22.34
N VAL A 14 -9.70 47.69 -23.48
CA VAL A 14 -9.53 47.07 -24.80
C VAL A 14 -8.05 46.83 -25.10
N GLU A 15 -7.17 47.76 -24.75
CA GLU A 15 -5.74 47.64 -24.92
C GLU A 15 -5.18 46.49 -24.07
N ALA A 16 -5.59 46.37 -22.82
CA ALA A 16 -5.21 45.26 -21.95
C ALA A 16 -5.62 43.91 -22.54
N TYR A 17 -6.83 43.80 -23.10
CA TYR A 17 -7.30 42.60 -23.77
C TYR A 17 -6.50 42.31 -25.05
N THR A 18 -6.32 43.31 -25.94
CA THR A 18 -5.62 43.11 -27.22
C THR A 18 -4.14 42.83 -27.04
N SER A 19 -3.48 43.50 -26.07
CA SER A 19 -2.09 43.21 -25.68
C SER A 19 -1.93 41.78 -25.19
N SER A 20 -2.88 41.29 -24.39
CA SER A 20 -2.90 39.90 -23.94
C SER A 20 -3.06 38.91 -25.10
N LEU A 21 -3.87 39.21 -26.11
CA LEU A 21 -4.00 38.39 -27.32
C LEU A 21 -2.72 38.39 -28.15
N THR A 22 -2.08 39.56 -28.32
CA THR A 22 -0.81 39.68 -29.04
C THR A 22 0.29 38.89 -28.37
N ALA A 23 0.44 39.00 -27.04
CA ALA A 23 1.40 38.23 -26.27
C ALA A 23 1.15 36.72 -26.40
N ALA A 24 -0.09 36.32 -26.64
CA ALA A 24 -0.50 34.94 -26.87
C ALA A 24 -0.30 34.45 -28.34
N GLY A 25 0.26 35.28 -29.21
CA GLY A 25 0.38 34.97 -30.65
C GLY A 25 -0.97 34.92 -31.39
N MET A 26 -2.04 35.46 -30.79
CA MET A 26 -3.38 35.50 -31.36
C MET A 26 -3.64 36.84 -32.06
N SER A 27 -4.50 36.82 -33.11
CA SER A 27 -4.90 38.05 -33.75
C SER A 27 -5.59 38.99 -32.76
N ALA A 28 -5.02 40.19 -32.57
CA ALA A 28 -5.52 41.23 -31.69
C ALA A 28 -6.35 42.28 -32.41
N GLY A 29 -6.23 42.38 -33.75
CA GLY A 29 -6.99 43.32 -34.58
C GLY A 29 -8.43 42.89 -34.85
N TYR A 30 -9.04 43.54 -35.86
CA TYR A 30 -10.42 43.21 -36.24
C TYR A 30 -10.62 41.74 -36.55
N PRO A 31 -11.66 41.06 -36.03
CA PRO A 31 -12.80 41.65 -35.29
C PRO A 31 -12.64 41.69 -33.76
N ASN A 32 -11.50 41.26 -33.17
CA ASN A 32 -11.36 41.06 -31.73
C ASN A 32 -11.42 42.36 -30.92
N ASP A 33 -10.76 43.41 -31.37
CA ASP A 33 -10.80 44.73 -30.76
C ASP A 33 -12.21 45.35 -30.79
N SER A 34 -12.91 45.24 -31.91
CA SER A 34 -14.27 45.76 -32.06
C SER A 34 -15.29 44.96 -31.24
N VAL A 35 -15.11 43.65 -31.12
CA VAL A 35 -15.95 42.82 -30.27
C VAL A 35 -15.72 43.16 -28.79
N ALA A 36 -14.47 43.39 -28.36
CA ALA A 36 -14.16 43.81 -27.01
C ALA A 36 -14.79 45.16 -26.68
N ARG A 37 -14.61 46.17 -27.55
CA ARG A 37 -15.30 47.49 -27.41
C ARG A 37 -16.80 47.31 -27.29
N SER A 38 -17.40 46.51 -28.18
CA SER A 38 -18.84 46.27 -28.17
C SER A 38 -19.29 45.61 -26.85
N PHE A 39 -18.50 44.71 -26.25
CA PHE A 39 -18.80 44.13 -24.94
C PHE A 39 -18.78 45.20 -23.84
N PHE A 40 -17.69 45.95 -23.73
CA PHE A 40 -17.52 46.94 -22.67
C PHE A 40 -18.53 48.07 -22.74
N VAL A 41 -18.93 48.52 -23.96
CA VAL A 41 -19.93 49.57 -24.14
C VAL A 41 -21.36 49.08 -23.89
N ASN A 42 -21.72 47.88 -24.35
CA ASN A 42 -23.11 47.42 -24.28
C ASN A 42 -23.44 46.64 -23.00
N ILE A 43 -22.44 46.06 -22.36
CA ILE A 43 -22.61 45.24 -21.17
C ILE A 43 -21.70 45.76 -20.05
N GLY A 44 -20.38 45.62 -20.20
CA GLY A 44 -19.40 45.94 -19.17
C GLY A 44 -19.38 44.95 -18.01
N VAL A 45 -18.31 45.03 -17.22
CA VAL A 45 -18.12 44.08 -16.09
C VAL A 45 -19.18 44.27 -15.00
N PRO A 46 -19.47 45.48 -14.50
CA PRO A 46 -20.44 45.67 -13.42
C PRO A 46 -21.85 45.17 -13.79
N ALA A 47 -22.29 45.47 -15.02
CA ALA A 47 -23.61 45.03 -15.46
C ALA A 47 -23.67 43.50 -15.65
N TRP A 48 -22.60 42.91 -16.18
CA TRP A 48 -22.53 41.47 -16.33
C TRP A 48 -22.56 40.73 -14.97
N GLU A 49 -21.86 41.25 -13.97
CA GLU A 49 -21.87 40.70 -12.60
C GLU A 49 -23.23 40.83 -11.90
N ALA A 50 -24.01 41.85 -12.26
CA ALA A 50 -25.37 42.07 -11.76
C ALA A 50 -26.44 41.21 -12.46
N MET A 51 -26.13 40.60 -13.61
CA MET A 51 -27.07 39.75 -14.36
C MET A 51 -27.40 38.47 -13.59
N THR A 52 -28.62 37.97 -13.77
CA THR A 52 -29.01 36.63 -13.40
C THR A 52 -28.24 35.58 -14.21
N LEU A 53 -28.15 34.35 -13.71
CA LEU A 53 -27.49 33.25 -14.42
C LEU A 53 -28.06 33.06 -15.84
N ALA A 54 -29.38 33.15 -16.00
CA ALA A 54 -30.05 33.00 -17.29
C ALA A 54 -29.63 34.09 -18.29
N GLU A 55 -29.52 35.32 -17.83
CA GLU A 55 -29.04 36.44 -18.64
C GLU A 55 -27.57 36.28 -19.00
N GLN A 56 -26.72 35.89 -18.05
CA GLN A 56 -25.29 35.62 -18.31
C GLN A 56 -25.10 34.55 -19.38
N VAL A 57 -25.86 33.44 -19.29
CA VAL A 57 -25.81 32.35 -20.27
C VAL A 57 -26.36 32.79 -21.64
N ALA A 58 -27.33 33.70 -21.68
CA ALA A 58 -27.91 34.25 -22.90
C ALA A 58 -27.02 35.31 -23.60
N VAL A 59 -25.94 35.75 -22.96
CA VAL A 59 -24.98 36.70 -23.56
C VAL A 59 -24.48 36.17 -24.92
N PRO A 60 -24.48 37.01 -25.99
CA PRO A 60 -24.12 36.56 -27.33
C PRO A 60 -22.75 35.87 -27.39
N LYS A 61 -22.68 34.71 -28.08
CA LYS A 61 -21.47 33.88 -28.21
C LYS A 61 -20.25 34.64 -28.75
N LYS A 62 -20.45 35.72 -29.51
CA LYS A 62 -19.34 36.58 -29.99
C LYS A 62 -18.50 37.17 -28.84
N TYR A 63 -19.08 37.38 -27.66
CA TYR A 63 -18.39 37.91 -26.48
C TYR A 63 -17.67 36.82 -25.65
N ARG A 64 -17.84 35.55 -25.98
CA ARG A 64 -17.30 34.43 -25.19
C ARG A 64 -15.79 34.54 -24.94
N ARG A 65 -15.01 35.01 -25.92
CA ARG A 65 -13.56 35.17 -25.76
C ARG A 65 -13.21 36.27 -24.76
N VAL A 66 -13.87 37.45 -24.86
CA VAL A 66 -13.66 38.55 -23.93
C VAL A 66 -14.06 38.18 -22.51
N VAL A 67 -15.25 37.59 -22.34
CA VAL A 67 -15.72 37.07 -21.06
C VAL A 67 -14.73 36.02 -20.49
N SER A 68 -14.26 35.08 -21.29
CA SER A 68 -13.29 34.09 -20.85
C SER A 68 -11.96 34.71 -20.45
N TRP A 69 -11.52 35.78 -21.13
CA TRP A 69 -10.30 36.50 -20.77
C TRP A 69 -10.47 37.25 -19.44
N LEU A 70 -11.60 37.97 -19.26
CA LEU A 70 -11.90 38.68 -18.01
C LEU A 70 -11.93 37.73 -16.81
N LEU A 71 -12.51 36.53 -16.98
CA LEU A 71 -12.55 35.48 -15.97
C LEU A 71 -11.16 34.89 -15.70
N ALA A 72 -10.40 34.57 -16.76
CA ALA A 72 -9.07 33.98 -16.63
C ALA A 72 -8.05 34.94 -16.04
N SER A 73 -8.23 36.26 -16.24
CA SER A 73 -7.38 37.34 -15.70
C SER A 73 -7.87 37.89 -14.35
N GLN A 74 -8.86 37.28 -13.71
CA GLN A 74 -9.46 37.65 -12.42
C GLN A 74 -10.05 39.10 -12.41
N ARG A 75 -10.49 39.57 -13.56
CA ARG A 75 -11.07 40.92 -13.71
C ARG A 75 -12.61 40.95 -13.66
N MET A 76 -13.24 39.78 -13.53
CA MET A 76 -14.69 39.62 -13.49
C MET A 76 -15.05 38.40 -12.66
N ARG A 77 -16.04 38.55 -11.77
CA ARG A 77 -16.54 37.45 -10.90
C ARG A 77 -17.49 36.56 -11.66
N SER A 78 -17.59 35.31 -11.25
CA SER A 78 -18.51 34.34 -11.82
C SER A 78 -18.96 33.30 -10.80
N SER A 79 -20.05 32.59 -11.11
CA SER A 79 -20.54 31.46 -10.31
C SER A 79 -20.13 30.12 -10.88
N ALA A 80 -20.13 29.08 -10.02
CA ALA A 80 -19.92 27.71 -10.45
C ALA A 80 -20.97 27.27 -11.49
N ALA A 81 -22.19 27.76 -11.37
CA ALA A 81 -23.27 27.50 -12.31
C ALA A 81 -22.94 28.05 -13.72
N TYR A 82 -22.45 29.29 -13.83
CA TYR A 82 -22.01 29.82 -15.10
C TYR A 82 -20.84 29.04 -15.70
N MET A 83 -19.81 28.70 -14.88
CA MET A 83 -18.67 27.92 -15.32
C MET A 83 -19.06 26.54 -15.85
N THR A 84 -20.15 25.98 -15.33
CA THR A 84 -20.65 24.63 -15.71
C THR A 84 -21.55 24.70 -16.95
N LEU A 85 -22.51 25.65 -17.00
CA LEU A 85 -23.53 25.72 -18.03
C LEU A 85 -23.03 26.44 -19.29
N ALA A 86 -22.42 27.62 -19.16
CA ALA A 86 -21.92 28.41 -20.29
C ALA A 86 -20.59 27.84 -20.84
N ARG A 87 -19.85 27.10 -20.04
CA ARG A 87 -18.53 26.48 -20.37
C ARG A 87 -17.59 27.51 -21.03
N PRO A 88 -17.25 28.59 -20.35
CA PRO A 88 -16.32 29.60 -20.88
C PRO A 88 -14.96 28.96 -21.16
N TRP A 89 -14.19 29.56 -22.09
CA TRP A 89 -12.88 29.05 -22.51
C TRP A 89 -11.74 29.44 -21.55
N VAL A 90 -12.00 29.50 -20.25
CA VAL A 90 -11.04 29.98 -19.25
C VAL A 90 -9.73 29.16 -19.27
N GLY A 91 -9.79 27.87 -19.49
CA GLY A 91 -8.60 27.04 -19.62
C GLY A 91 -7.77 27.39 -20.85
N ASN A 92 -8.40 27.53 -22.01
CA ASN A 92 -7.70 27.86 -23.25
C ASN A 92 -7.09 29.27 -23.21
N ILE A 93 -7.82 30.25 -22.72
CA ILE A 93 -7.34 31.64 -22.60
C ILE A 93 -6.31 31.73 -21.47
N GLY A 94 -6.52 31.01 -20.36
CA GLY A 94 -5.61 31.00 -19.22
C GLY A 94 -4.19 30.49 -19.55
N ARG A 95 -4.03 29.63 -20.59
CA ARG A 95 -2.71 29.23 -21.10
C ARG A 95 -1.86 30.40 -21.55
N HIS A 96 -2.50 31.46 -22.03
CA HIS A 96 -1.85 32.65 -22.54
C HIS A 96 -1.75 33.73 -21.47
N VAL A 97 -2.80 33.93 -20.68
CA VAL A 97 -2.81 34.88 -19.56
C VAL A 97 -1.77 34.55 -18.51
N HIS A 98 -1.58 33.24 -18.23
CA HIS A 98 -0.63 32.74 -17.25
C HIS A 98 0.44 31.87 -17.92
N ALA A 99 1.02 32.36 -19.04
CA ALA A 99 1.88 31.55 -19.93
C ALA A 99 3.08 30.90 -19.23
N GLU A 100 3.78 31.66 -18.40
CA GLU A 100 4.98 31.14 -17.68
C GLU A 100 4.60 30.07 -16.67
N PHE A 101 3.51 30.29 -15.93
CA PHE A 101 3.03 29.29 -14.98
C PHE A 101 2.48 28.05 -15.71
N TYR A 102 1.77 28.23 -16.84
CA TYR A 102 1.29 27.11 -17.65
C TYR A 102 2.43 26.22 -18.16
N LYS A 103 3.52 26.82 -18.67
CA LYS A 103 4.72 26.07 -19.08
C LYS A 103 5.29 25.25 -17.94
N ARG A 104 5.48 25.89 -16.77
CA ARG A 104 5.97 25.20 -15.56
C ARG A 104 5.01 24.09 -15.12
N PHE A 105 3.70 24.34 -15.13
CA PHE A 105 2.69 23.36 -14.79
C PHE A 105 2.73 22.14 -15.72
N CYS A 106 2.84 22.35 -17.04
CA CYS A 106 2.94 21.25 -18.00
C CYS A 106 4.24 20.45 -17.85
N ALA A 107 5.37 21.10 -17.60
CA ALA A 107 6.65 20.42 -17.36
C ALA A 107 6.56 19.52 -16.12
N VAL A 108 6.06 20.05 -15.01
CA VAL A 108 5.87 19.27 -13.78
C VAL A 108 4.84 18.16 -13.95
N ALA A 109 3.74 18.41 -14.66
CA ALA A 109 2.75 17.36 -14.94
C ALA A 109 3.35 16.19 -15.72
N ALA A 110 4.21 16.47 -16.70
CA ALA A 110 4.94 15.46 -17.45
C ALA A 110 5.94 14.68 -16.57
N GLU A 111 6.69 15.37 -15.68
CA GLU A 111 7.58 14.73 -14.71
C GLU A 111 6.81 13.83 -13.72
N VAL A 112 5.60 14.22 -13.35
CA VAL A 112 4.71 13.38 -12.50
C VAL A 112 4.18 12.15 -13.26
N GLY A 113 4.26 12.14 -14.58
CA GLY A 113 3.83 11.05 -15.45
C GLY A 113 2.44 11.25 -16.06
N PHE A 114 1.88 12.46 -16.04
CA PHE A 114 0.62 12.75 -16.70
C PHE A 114 0.81 12.99 -18.20
N ASP A 115 -0.06 12.39 -19.01
CA ASP A 115 -0.11 12.65 -20.44
C ASP A 115 -0.69 14.04 -20.74
N THR A 116 -0.52 14.50 -21.99
CA THR A 116 -0.97 15.82 -22.44
C THR A 116 -2.48 16.00 -22.24
N ARG A 117 -3.29 14.97 -22.52
CA ARG A 117 -4.75 15.04 -22.35
C ARG A 117 -5.14 15.22 -20.89
N SER A 118 -4.50 14.47 -20.01
CA SER A 118 -4.71 14.58 -18.56
C SER A 118 -4.31 15.97 -18.06
N THR A 119 -3.16 16.49 -18.52
CA THR A 119 -2.64 17.82 -18.17
C THR A 119 -3.58 18.92 -18.63
N ASP A 120 -4.14 18.82 -19.84
CA ASP A 120 -5.13 19.76 -20.36
C ASP A 120 -6.41 19.80 -19.53
N LEU A 121 -6.89 18.62 -19.10
CA LEU A 121 -8.08 18.54 -18.22
C LEU A 121 -7.80 19.13 -16.84
N GLN A 122 -6.61 18.85 -16.27
CA GLN A 122 -6.18 19.44 -15.00
C GLN A 122 -6.17 20.97 -15.09
N TRP A 123 -5.53 21.52 -16.13
CA TRP A 123 -5.45 22.96 -16.34
C TRP A 123 -6.81 23.60 -16.54
N ALA A 124 -7.67 22.99 -17.34
CA ALA A 124 -9.02 23.52 -17.59
C ALA A 124 -9.87 23.57 -16.30
N ALA A 125 -9.76 22.54 -15.45
CA ALA A 125 -10.46 22.50 -14.16
C ALA A 125 -9.86 23.51 -13.17
N LEU A 126 -8.51 23.59 -13.11
CA LEU A 126 -7.78 24.53 -12.27
C LEU A 126 -8.16 25.99 -12.57
N MET A 127 -8.19 26.35 -13.85
CA MET A 127 -8.57 27.71 -14.28
C MET A 127 -10.01 28.09 -13.95
N LYS A 128 -10.94 27.10 -13.90
CA LYS A 128 -12.29 27.36 -13.41
C LYS A 128 -12.29 27.71 -11.92
N VAL A 129 -11.52 26.98 -11.11
CA VAL A 129 -11.40 27.26 -9.67
C VAL A 129 -10.71 28.60 -9.44
N ALA A 130 -9.63 28.89 -10.16
CA ALA A 130 -8.93 30.18 -10.11
C ALA A 130 -9.88 31.36 -10.40
N ALA A 131 -10.69 31.26 -11.47
CA ALA A 131 -11.67 32.26 -11.82
C ALA A 131 -12.82 32.39 -10.79
N LEU A 132 -13.28 31.28 -10.20
CA LEU A 132 -14.31 31.32 -9.14
C LEU A 132 -13.85 32.07 -7.89
N HIS A 133 -12.63 31.87 -7.48
CA HIS A 133 -12.07 32.48 -6.27
C HIS A 133 -11.34 33.79 -6.53
N GLN A 134 -11.30 34.27 -7.77
CA GLN A 134 -10.58 35.50 -8.17
C GLN A 134 -9.11 35.48 -7.73
N VAL A 135 -8.45 34.36 -7.90
CA VAL A 135 -7.06 34.12 -7.50
C VAL A 135 -6.28 33.56 -8.68
N ALA A 136 -5.04 34.00 -8.86
CA ALA A 136 -4.17 33.47 -9.90
C ALA A 136 -3.89 31.96 -9.63
N PRO A 137 -3.73 31.14 -10.69
CA PRO A 137 -3.59 29.70 -10.53
C PRO A 137 -2.35 29.27 -9.74
N ASP A 138 -1.30 30.09 -9.69
CA ASP A 138 -0.08 29.89 -8.91
C ASP A 138 -0.18 30.35 -7.44
N SER A 139 -1.28 30.98 -7.09
CA SER A 139 -1.58 31.48 -5.74
C SER A 139 -2.73 30.74 -5.05
N LEU A 140 -3.22 29.67 -5.67
CA LEU A 140 -4.27 28.82 -5.11
C LEU A 140 -3.78 28.05 -3.89
N THR A 141 -4.62 28.00 -2.85
CA THR A 141 -4.42 27.15 -1.69
C THR A 141 -5.18 25.82 -1.83
N ALA A 142 -4.82 24.84 -1.03
CA ALA A 142 -5.53 23.56 -1.00
C ALA A 142 -7.02 23.74 -0.64
N ASP A 143 -7.32 24.64 0.30
CA ASP A 143 -8.70 24.91 0.73
C ASP A 143 -9.54 25.53 -0.40
N LEU A 144 -8.99 26.52 -1.13
CA LEU A 144 -9.67 27.12 -2.28
C LEU A 144 -9.89 26.08 -3.40
N LEU A 145 -8.91 25.19 -3.60
CA LEU A 145 -9.04 24.12 -4.59
C LEU A 145 -10.16 23.15 -4.23
N HIS A 146 -10.26 22.77 -2.94
CA HIS A 146 -11.30 21.89 -2.45
C HIS A 146 -12.68 22.57 -2.47
N GLN A 147 -12.80 23.82 -2.01
CA GLN A 147 -14.04 24.58 -2.06
C GLN A 147 -14.56 24.76 -3.51
N GLY A 148 -13.68 25.14 -4.44
CA GLY A 148 -14.05 25.28 -5.84
C GLY A 148 -14.46 23.96 -6.48
N ARG A 149 -13.81 22.85 -6.13
CA ARG A 149 -14.23 21.51 -6.54
C ARG A 149 -15.65 21.22 -6.08
N ASP A 150 -15.93 21.41 -4.79
CA ASP A 150 -17.21 21.06 -4.18
C ASP A 150 -18.35 21.91 -4.78
N GLN A 151 -18.11 23.23 -5.03
CA GLN A 151 -19.05 24.11 -5.73
C GLN A 151 -19.33 23.64 -7.16
N LEU A 152 -18.29 23.25 -7.92
CA LEU A 152 -18.46 22.77 -9.29
C LEU A 152 -19.20 21.42 -9.33
N VAL A 153 -18.89 20.52 -8.41
CA VAL A 153 -19.52 19.20 -8.32
C VAL A 153 -21.00 19.34 -7.95
N ALA A 154 -21.34 20.11 -6.92
CA ALA A 154 -22.73 20.36 -6.52
C ALA A 154 -23.53 20.95 -7.68
N THR A 155 -22.97 21.93 -8.39
CA THR A 155 -23.64 22.51 -9.55
C THR A 155 -23.88 21.51 -10.70
N ILE A 156 -22.94 20.59 -10.93
CA ILE A 156 -23.09 19.55 -11.96
C ILE A 156 -24.19 18.56 -11.56
N GLU A 157 -24.24 18.18 -10.29
CA GLU A 157 -25.28 17.29 -9.76
C GLU A 157 -26.68 17.90 -9.85
N ASP A 158 -26.81 19.19 -9.54
CA ASP A 158 -28.08 19.91 -9.61
C ASP A 158 -28.60 20.10 -11.04
N HIS A 159 -27.72 20.36 -12.01
CA HIS A 159 -28.12 20.72 -13.37
C HIS A 159 -27.92 19.61 -14.41
N CYS A 160 -27.13 18.60 -14.12
CA CYS A 160 -26.77 17.52 -15.05
C CYS A 160 -26.75 16.13 -14.34
N PRO A 161 -27.85 15.69 -13.72
CA PRO A 161 -27.86 14.52 -12.84
C PRO A 161 -27.53 13.18 -13.53
N VAL A 162 -27.59 13.11 -14.87
CA VAL A 162 -27.38 11.86 -15.64
C VAL A 162 -25.93 11.72 -16.14
N THR A 163 -25.08 12.70 -15.96
CA THR A 163 -23.74 12.67 -16.54
C THR A 163 -22.69 12.35 -15.51
N SER A 164 -21.68 11.55 -15.88
CA SER A 164 -20.43 11.37 -15.11
C SER A 164 -19.58 12.64 -15.04
N GLY A 165 -20.17 13.81 -15.29
CA GLY A 165 -19.50 15.10 -15.36
C GLY A 165 -18.78 15.49 -14.07
N HIS A 166 -19.36 15.18 -12.90
CA HIS A 166 -18.71 15.39 -11.61
C HIS A 166 -17.42 14.57 -11.45
N MET A 167 -17.37 13.37 -12.03
CA MET A 167 -16.21 12.49 -11.91
C MET A 167 -14.98 13.04 -12.62
N TRP A 168 -15.15 13.64 -13.82
CA TRP A 168 -14.01 14.20 -14.53
C TRP A 168 -13.43 15.45 -13.85
N VAL A 169 -14.29 16.35 -13.31
CA VAL A 169 -13.84 17.52 -12.55
C VAL A 169 -13.08 17.11 -11.31
N THR A 170 -13.65 16.16 -10.54
CA THR A 170 -13.01 15.62 -9.34
C THR A 170 -11.67 14.97 -9.67
N ALA A 171 -11.60 14.16 -10.72
CA ALA A 171 -10.35 13.49 -11.12
C ALA A 171 -9.32 14.50 -11.63
N ALA A 172 -9.73 15.50 -12.41
CA ALA A 172 -8.84 16.52 -12.93
C ALA A 172 -8.25 17.39 -11.80
N LEU A 173 -9.07 17.86 -10.87
CA LEU A 173 -8.61 18.67 -9.73
C LEU A 173 -7.78 17.86 -8.74
N PHE A 174 -8.12 16.59 -8.55
CA PHE A 174 -7.32 15.67 -7.74
C PHE A 174 -5.89 15.50 -8.31
N ARG A 175 -5.75 15.42 -9.64
CA ARG A 175 -4.43 15.36 -10.29
C ARG A 175 -3.74 16.73 -10.29
N ALA A 176 -4.49 17.81 -10.53
CA ALA A 176 -3.96 19.18 -10.48
C ALA A 176 -3.36 19.51 -9.10
N GLU A 177 -3.96 19.07 -8.02
CA GLU A 177 -3.43 19.23 -6.66
C GLU A 177 -2.03 18.60 -6.52
N ALA A 178 -1.81 17.40 -7.09
CA ALA A 178 -0.48 16.78 -7.11
C ALA A 178 0.51 17.60 -7.97
N THR A 179 0.10 18.04 -9.16
CA THR A 179 0.94 18.87 -10.01
C THR A 179 1.30 20.20 -9.31
N LEU A 180 0.36 20.86 -8.64
CA LEU A 180 0.60 22.11 -7.88
C LEU A 180 1.56 21.88 -6.70
N PHE A 181 1.46 20.76 -6.02
CA PHE A 181 2.41 20.42 -4.95
C PHE A 181 3.82 20.27 -5.50
N HIS A 182 4.01 19.48 -6.55
CA HIS A 182 5.32 19.31 -7.16
C HIS A 182 5.85 20.59 -7.83
N ALA A 183 4.95 21.46 -8.34
CA ALA A 183 5.31 22.78 -8.83
C ALA A 183 5.67 23.79 -7.71
N GLY A 184 5.54 23.42 -6.44
CA GLY A 184 5.90 24.27 -5.31
C GLY A 184 4.84 25.30 -4.91
N VAL A 185 3.64 25.26 -5.49
CA VAL A 185 2.51 26.12 -5.14
C VAL A 185 1.90 25.66 -3.81
N LEU A 186 1.61 24.37 -3.67
CA LEU A 186 1.11 23.80 -2.42
C LEU A 186 2.28 23.32 -1.55
N GLN A 187 2.20 23.60 -0.24
CA GLN A 187 3.26 23.22 0.71
C GLN A 187 3.10 21.79 1.24
N ASN A 188 1.88 21.36 1.44
CA ASN A 188 1.58 20.04 1.98
C ASN A 188 1.36 19.01 0.86
N PRO A 189 1.87 17.79 1.01
CA PRO A 189 1.61 16.73 0.04
C PRO A 189 0.11 16.46 -0.05
N PRO A 190 -0.42 16.26 -1.26
CA PRO A 190 -1.84 16.03 -1.48
C PRO A 190 -2.30 14.78 -0.75
N THR A 191 -3.34 14.92 0.06
CA THR A 191 -3.95 13.78 0.77
C THR A 191 -4.97 13.09 -0.12
N ARG A 192 -5.07 11.76 -0.02
CA ARG A 192 -6.19 11.03 -0.63
C ARG A 192 -7.46 11.29 0.17
N ARG A 193 -8.19 12.33 -0.16
CA ARG A 193 -9.61 12.38 0.20
C ARG A 193 -10.37 11.52 -0.79
N GLY A 194 -11.19 10.59 -0.30
CA GLY A 194 -12.09 9.82 -1.16
C GLY A 194 -12.99 10.74 -1.97
N ILE A 195 -13.47 10.25 -3.10
CA ILE A 195 -14.46 10.96 -3.96
C ILE A 195 -15.76 11.22 -3.19
N ARG A 196 -16.05 10.40 -2.17
CA ARG A 196 -17.17 10.62 -1.23
C ARG A 196 -16.67 11.42 -0.04
N GLU A 197 -17.34 12.52 0.26
CA GLU A 197 -17.24 13.14 1.57
C GLU A 197 -17.60 12.08 2.61
N VAL A 198 -16.65 11.79 3.48
CA VAL A 198 -16.97 11.01 4.67
C VAL A 198 -17.74 11.97 5.58
N PRO A 199 -19.02 11.70 5.90
CA PRO A 199 -19.78 12.56 6.79
C PRO A 199 -18.96 12.88 8.04
N SER A 200 -19.05 14.11 8.52
CA SER A 200 -18.36 14.52 9.73
C SER A 200 -18.71 13.59 10.90
N THR A 201 -17.87 13.52 11.92
CA THR A 201 -18.19 12.73 13.11
C THR A 201 -19.52 13.17 13.70
N THR A 202 -19.80 14.47 13.72
CA THR A 202 -21.08 15.03 14.19
C THR A 202 -22.27 14.50 13.39
N GLU A 203 -22.18 14.47 12.07
CA GLU A 203 -23.26 13.97 11.21
C GLU A 203 -23.48 12.46 11.38
N ARG A 204 -22.38 11.69 11.44
CA ARG A 204 -22.47 10.23 11.63
C ARG A 204 -23.11 9.82 12.96
N TRP A 205 -22.97 10.67 13.98
CA TRP A 205 -23.52 10.44 15.32
C TRP A 205 -24.81 11.21 15.61
N ALA A 206 -25.33 11.98 14.66
CA ALA A 206 -26.48 12.87 14.86
C ALA A 206 -27.75 12.15 15.32
N HIS A 207 -27.98 10.94 14.83
CA HIS A 207 -29.16 10.12 15.11
C HIS A 207 -29.05 9.28 16.40
N ILE A 208 -27.91 9.30 17.07
CA ILE A 208 -27.67 8.55 18.32
C ILE A 208 -28.09 9.40 19.52
N THR A 209 -28.64 8.73 20.51
CA THR A 209 -29.06 9.34 21.79
C THR A 209 -27.95 10.22 22.39
N PRO A 210 -28.23 11.49 22.76
CA PRO A 210 -27.19 12.46 23.14
C PRO A 210 -26.24 12.00 24.25
N GLY A 211 -26.75 11.30 25.28
CA GLY A 211 -25.91 10.81 26.37
C GLY A 211 -24.95 9.73 25.93
N LEU A 212 -25.41 8.69 25.21
CA LEU A 212 -24.55 7.65 24.65
C LEU A 212 -23.50 8.25 23.71
N ARG A 213 -23.91 9.20 22.85
CA ARG A 213 -23.01 9.90 21.94
C ARG A 213 -21.91 10.64 22.69
N ALA A 214 -22.25 11.40 23.72
CA ALA A 214 -21.29 12.19 24.48
C ALA A 214 -20.24 11.30 25.15
N THR A 215 -20.65 10.23 25.81
CA THR A 215 -19.75 9.31 26.50
C THR A 215 -18.83 8.57 25.53
N PHE A 216 -19.37 8.01 24.44
CA PHE A 216 -18.55 7.27 23.48
C PHE A 216 -17.60 8.18 22.68
N LEU A 217 -18.00 9.39 22.28
CA LEU A 217 -17.10 10.33 21.64
C LEU A 217 -16.02 10.82 22.61
N GLY A 218 -16.36 11.11 23.86
CA GLY A 218 -15.36 11.44 24.88
C GLY A 218 -14.33 10.33 25.08
N TYR A 219 -14.76 9.06 25.05
CA TYR A 219 -13.83 7.92 25.06
C TYR A 219 -12.94 7.90 23.80
N VAL A 220 -13.52 8.10 22.61
CA VAL A 220 -12.78 8.14 21.35
C VAL A 220 -11.72 9.23 21.35
N ASP A 221 -12.04 10.42 21.86
CA ASP A 221 -11.10 11.55 21.98
C ASP A 221 -9.93 11.21 22.93
N GLN A 222 -10.21 10.55 24.06
CA GLN A 222 -9.17 10.13 25.00
C GLN A 222 -8.21 9.09 24.40
N ILE A 223 -8.73 8.08 23.70
CA ILE A 223 -7.86 7.08 23.07
C ILE A 223 -7.10 7.63 21.85
N ALA A 224 -7.59 8.71 21.23
CA ALA A 224 -6.93 9.36 20.10
C ALA A 224 -5.57 9.96 20.49
N VAL A 225 -5.38 10.34 21.76
CA VAL A 225 -4.11 10.85 22.27
C VAL A 225 -2.99 9.81 22.21
N SER A 226 -3.32 8.52 22.41
CA SER A 226 -2.32 7.45 22.58
C SER A 226 -2.31 6.41 21.46
N LEU A 227 -3.43 6.24 20.77
CA LEU A 227 -3.58 5.20 19.74
C LEU A 227 -3.42 5.78 18.33
N ARG A 228 -3.17 4.89 17.37
CA ARG A 228 -3.09 5.28 15.96
C ARG A 228 -4.46 5.67 15.40
N PRO A 229 -4.50 6.63 14.44
CA PRO A 229 -5.76 7.05 13.83
C PRO A 229 -6.61 5.91 13.28
N SER A 230 -5.98 4.88 12.69
CA SER A 230 -6.70 3.71 12.17
C SER A 230 -7.31 2.82 13.26
N THR A 231 -6.71 2.76 14.44
CA THR A 231 -7.24 2.03 15.60
C THR A 231 -8.39 2.79 16.22
N VAL A 232 -8.23 4.10 16.36
CA VAL A 232 -9.28 5.01 16.84
C VAL A 232 -10.51 4.96 15.93
N ALA A 233 -10.31 5.04 14.61
CA ALA A 233 -11.40 4.93 13.62
C ALA A 233 -12.10 3.56 13.66
N GLY A 234 -11.36 2.49 13.96
CA GLY A 234 -11.93 1.15 14.17
C GLY A 234 -12.83 1.09 15.40
N ALA A 235 -12.33 1.59 16.52
CA ALA A 235 -13.09 1.66 17.77
C ALA A 235 -14.32 2.58 17.64
N GLU A 236 -14.16 3.78 17.04
CA GLU A 236 -15.27 4.71 16.79
C GLU A 236 -16.40 4.03 16.00
N ARG A 237 -16.06 3.31 14.94
CA ARG A 237 -17.04 2.61 14.13
C ARG A 237 -17.80 1.55 14.94
N VAL A 238 -17.10 0.75 15.74
CA VAL A 238 -17.73 -0.29 16.58
C VAL A 238 -18.65 0.32 17.62
N LEU A 239 -18.20 1.38 18.31
CA LEU A 239 -19.00 2.07 19.32
C LEU A 239 -20.23 2.74 18.71
N ARG A 240 -20.09 3.35 17.55
CA ARG A 240 -21.20 3.95 16.83
C ARG A 240 -22.24 2.90 16.41
N GLU A 241 -21.80 1.80 15.79
CA GLU A 241 -22.69 0.70 15.38
C GLU A 241 -23.42 0.08 16.58
N PHE A 242 -22.77 -0.03 17.74
CA PHE A 242 -23.41 -0.47 18.97
C PHE A 242 -24.43 0.56 19.50
N ALA A 243 -24.05 1.84 19.51
CA ALA A 243 -24.94 2.91 19.96
C ALA A 243 -26.18 3.06 19.05
N GLU A 244 -26.01 2.90 17.73
CA GLU A 244 -27.11 2.83 16.75
C GLU A 244 -28.06 1.68 17.09
N PHE A 245 -27.52 0.50 17.36
CA PHE A 245 -28.30 -0.67 17.75
C PHE A 245 -29.10 -0.42 19.04
N VAL A 246 -28.46 0.12 20.08
CA VAL A 246 -29.11 0.42 21.36
C VAL A 246 -30.20 1.49 21.18
N THR A 247 -29.91 2.56 20.46
CA THR A 247 -30.89 3.63 20.17
C THR A 247 -32.12 3.08 19.45
N ALA A 248 -31.96 2.12 18.54
CA ALA A 248 -33.06 1.52 17.80
C ALA A 248 -33.87 0.47 18.61
N THR A 249 -33.20 -0.34 19.42
CA THR A 249 -33.83 -1.49 20.12
C THR A 249 -34.23 -1.20 21.56
N ALA A 250 -33.58 -0.24 22.20
CA ALA A 250 -33.82 0.15 23.59
C ALA A 250 -33.79 1.69 23.76
N PRO A 251 -34.72 2.43 23.15
CA PRO A 251 -34.71 3.90 23.12
C PRO A 251 -34.81 4.56 24.50
N THR A 252 -35.19 3.82 25.54
CA THR A 252 -35.19 4.27 26.93
C THR A 252 -33.79 4.36 27.54
N VAL A 253 -32.80 3.71 26.95
CA VAL A 253 -31.39 3.77 27.37
C VAL A 253 -30.77 5.04 26.80
N THR A 254 -30.55 6.00 27.65
CA THR A 254 -30.02 7.31 27.26
C THR A 254 -28.56 7.52 27.65
N ARG A 255 -28.05 6.74 28.62
CA ARG A 255 -26.71 6.81 29.18
C ARG A 255 -26.04 5.44 29.22
N VAL A 256 -24.69 5.43 29.19
CA VAL A 256 -23.91 4.19 29.28
C VAL A 256 -24.14 3.48 30.65
N ALA A 257 -24.34 4.22 31.72
CA ALA A 257 -24.66 3.69 33.04
C ALA A 257 -25.96 2.86 33.08
N GLU A 258 -26.88 3.09 32.15
CA GLU A 258 -28.16 2.37 32.06
C GLU A 258 -28.05 1.06 31.25
N LEU A 259 -26.92 0.83 30.61
CA LEU A 259 -26.67 -0.40 29.88
C LEU A 259 -26.66 -1.59 30.83
N ARG A 260 -27.29 -2.67 30.40
CA ARG A 260 -27.39 -3.93 31.13
C ARG A 260 -26.89 -5.08 30.27
N ARG A 261 -26.59 -6.19 30.92
CA ARG A 261 -26.17 -7.43 30.28
C ARG A 261 -27.10 -7.86 29.12
N THR A 262 -28.41 -7.68 29.30
CA THR A 262 -29.43 -8.03 28.30
C THR A 262 -29.23 -7.30 26.95
N HIS A 263 -28.73 -6.06 26.98
CA HIS A 263 -28.42 -5.32 25.73
C HIS A 263 -27.23 -5.91 24.99
N ILE A 264 -26.23 -6.41 25.71
CA ILE A 264 -25.08 -7.11 25.10
C ILE A 264 -25.50 -8.44 24.51
N GLU A 265 -26.36 -9.19 25.18
CA GLU A 265 -26.88 -10.46 24.65
C GLU A 265 -27.68 -10.26 23.37
N ALA A 266 -28.57 -9.25 23.35
CA ALA A 266 -29.28 -8.87 22.13
C ALA A 266 -28.33 -8.43 21.01
N TYR A 267 -27.29 -7.64 21.33
CA TYR A 267 -26.29 -7.22 20.34
C TYR A 267 -25.47 -8.40 19.80
N LYS A 268 -25.12 -9.40 20.60
CA LYS A 268 -24.44 -10.62 20.15
C LYS A 268 -25.28 -11.36 19.11
N LEU A 269 -26.59 -11.50 19.36
CA LEU A 269 -27.51 -12.10 18.38
C LEU A 269 -27.56 -11.28 17.09
N HIS A 270 -27.72 -9.97 17.22
CA HIS A 270 -27.67 -9.06 16.07
C HIS A 270 -26.39 -9.22 15.24
N LEU A 271 -25.22 -9.30 15.87
CA LEU A 271 -23.95 -9.50 15.17
C LEU A 271 -23.87 -10.87 14.47
N SER A 272 -24.49 -11.91 15.02
CA SER A 272 -24.50 -13.24 14.40
C SER A 272 -25.39 -13.34 13.16
N GLU A 273 -26.43 -12.52 13.09
CA GLU A 273 -27.42 -12.48 12.00
C GLU A 273 -27.08 -11.44 10.92
N ARG A 274 -26.35 -10.40 11.31
CA ARG A 274 -26.01 -9.27 10.44
C ARG A 274 -25.14 -9.70 9.26
N PRO A 275 -25.53 -9.37 8.00
CA PRO A 275 -24.67 -9.59 6.85
C PRO A 275 -23.47 -8.64 6.86
N SER A 276 -22.32 -9.13 6.39
CA SER A 276 -21.16 -8.31 6.10
C SER A 276 -21.41 -7.47 4.83
N THR A 277 -20.51 -6.52 4.55
CA THR A 277 -20.53 -5.72 3.31
C THR A 277 -20.52 -6.57 2.02
N THR A 278 -20.12 -7.83 2.10
CA THR A 278 -20.11 -8.79 0.98
C THR A 278 -21.35 -9.69 0.95
N GLY A 279 -22.36 -9.43 1.80
CA GLY A 279 -23.59 -10.21 1.88
C GLY A 279 -23.47 -11.54 2.63
N LYS A 280 -22.28 -11.92 3.12
CA LYS A 280 -22.08 -13.10 3.95
C LYS A 280 -22.25 -12.74 5.44
N GLN A 281 -22.53 -13.73 6.29
CA GLN A 281 -22.51 -13.51 7.75
C GLN A 281 -21.17 -12.95 8.22
N LEU A 282 -21.19 -12.17 9.31
CA LEU A 282 -19.98 -11.69 9.95
C LEU A 282 -19.10 -12.86 10.40
N SER A 283 -17.79 -12.75 10.14
CA SER A 283 -16.85 -13.77 10.61
C SER A 283 -16.73 -13.74 12.13
N LYS A 284 -16.42 -14.91 12.75
CA LYS A 284 -16.10 -15.00 14.18
C LYS A 284 -15.06 -13.95 14.60
N ARG A 285 -14.05 -13.69 13.77
CA ARG A 285 -13.02 -12.67 14.01
C ARG A 285 -13.59 -11.25 14.06
N SER A 286 -14.55 -10.92 13.19
CA SER A 286 -15.24 -9.62 13.22
C SER A 286 -16.05 -9.48 14.50
N ILE A 287 -16.77 -10.52 14.92
CA ILE A 287 -17.55 -10.51 16.17
C ILE A 287 -16.62 -10.32 17.38
N VAL A 288 -15.48 -11.04 17.43
CA VAL A 288 -14.46 -10.85 18.49
C VAL A 288 -13.94 -9.42 18.52
N HIS A 289 -13.76 -8.80 17.35
CA HIS A 289 -13.32 -7.39 17.28
C HIS A 289 -14.38 -6.44 17.85
N HIS A 290 -15.64 -6.59 17.44
CA HIS A 290 -16.74 -5.78 17.98
C HIS A 290 -16.88 -5.91 19.50
N LEU A 291 -16.97 -7.12 20.01
CA LEU A 291 -17.13 -7.36 21.44
C LEU A 291 -15.88 -6.98 22.25
N GLY A 292 -14.69 -7.15 21.68
CA GLY A 292 -13.42 -6.79 22.29
C GLY A 292 -13.25 -5.28 22.45
N ASP A 293 -13.62 -4.49 21.43
CA ASP A 293 -13.57 -3.03 21.50
C ASP A 293 -14.59 -2.48 22.51
N LEU A 294 -15.83 -3.04 22.54
CA LEU A 294 -16.82 -2.70 23.55
C LEU A 294 -16.34 -3.02 24.95
N ARG A 295 -15.80 -4.22 25.16
CA ARG A 295 -15.24 -4.63 26.45
C ARG A 295 -14.17 -3.65 26.92
N THR A 296 -13.21 -3.33 26.05
CA THR A 296 -12.12 -2.41 26.37
C THR A 296 -12.64 -1.00 26.67
N CYS A 297 -13.67 -0.54 25.95
CA CYS A 297 -14.31 0.74 26.22
C CYS A 297 -14.95 0.76 27.63
N PHE A 298 -15.76 -0.23 27.96
CA PHE A 298 -16.44 -0.30 29.26
C PHE A 298 -15.47 -0.46 30.42
N GLU A 299 -14.43 -1.29 30.28
CA GLU A 299 -13.36 -1.45 31.27
C GLU A 299 -12.68 -0.10 31.55
N ARG A 300 -12.30 0.63 30.50
CA ARG A 300 -11.64 1.94 30.65
C ARG A 300 -12.54 3.03 31.19
N LEU A 301 -13.81 3.09 30.77
CA LEU A 301 -14.76 4.06 31.36
C LEU A 301 -14.92 3.85 32.86
N SER A 302 -14.92 2.59 33.32
CA SER A 302 -14.95 2.25 34.74
C SER A 302 -13.64 2.58 35.45
N GLU A 303 -12.48 2.27 34.84
CA GLU A 303 -11.15 2.61 35.36
C GLU A 303 -10.93 4.11 35.51
N TRP A 304 -11.43 4.91 34.56
CA TRP A 304 -11.31 6.37 34.57
C TRP A 304 -12.30 7.03 35.51
N ALA A 305 -13.19 6.25 36.14
CA ALA A 305 -14.23 6.72 37.05
C ALA A 305 -15.06 7.86 36.45
N THR A 306 -15.42 7.73 35.16
CA THR A 306 -16.29 8.69 34.48
C THR A 306 -17.69 8.66 35.10
N ASP A 307 -18.41 9.78 35.11
CA ASP A 307 -19.78 9.88 35.67
C ASP A 307 -20.80 8.98 34.95
N ASP A 308 -20.50 8.56 33.73
CA ASP A 308 -21.34 7.71 32.91
C ASP A 308 -20.58 6.44 32.46
N HIS A 309 -20.50 5.48 33.40
CA HIS A 309 -19.88 4.18 33.15
C HIS A 309 -20.84 3.05 33.52
N PRO A 310 -20.67 1.85 32.97
CA PRO A 310 -21.50 0.69 33.35
C PRO A 310 -21.35 0.35 34.83
N GLY A 311 -22.46 0.04 35.49
CA GLY A 311 -22.49 -0.36 36.91
C GLY A 311 -21.84 -1.73 37.20
N GLY A 312 -21.27 -2.41 36.22
CA GLY A 312 -20.61 -3.71 36.33
C GLY A 312 -20.08 -4.22 35.00
N VAL A 313 -19.51 -5.43 35.00
CA VAL A 313 -18.95 -6.07 33.78
C VAL A 313 -20.10 -6.47 32.85
N LEU A 314 -20.17 -5.84 31.68
CA LEU A 314 -21.17 -6.13 30.66
C LEU A 314 -20.70 -7.18 29.64
N VAL A 315 -19.40 -7.19 29.29
CA VAL A 315 -18.83 -8.11 28.30
C VAL A 315 -17.77 -8.97 28.98
N PHE A 316 -18.02 -10.25 29.06
CA PHE A 316 -17.10 -11.23 29.68
C PHE A 316 -16.15 -11.81 28.62
N SER A 317 -15.03 -12.36 29.06
CA SER A 317 -14.09 -13.08 28.16
C SER A 317 -14.75 -14.27 27.46
N GLY A 318 -15.69 -14.94 28.13
CA GLY A 318 -16.47 -16.06 27.58
C GLY A 318 -17.47 -15.66 26.48
N ASP A 319 -17.77 -14.38 26.31
CA ASP A 319 -18.62 -13.89 25.22
C ASP A 319 -17.91 -13.85 23.87
N LEU A 320 -16.59 -13.85 23.92
CA LEU A 320 -15.77 -13.80 22.71
C LEU A 320 -15.75 -15.18 22.05
N PRO A 321 -16.21 -15.31 20.79
CA PRO A 321 -16.10 -16.58 20.07
C PRO A 321 -14.67 -17.11 20.03
N ARG A 322 -14.50 -18.40 20.25
CA ARG A 322 -13.20 -19.03 20.05
C ARG A 322 -12.84 -18.96 18.58
N LEU A 323 -11.66 -18.41 18.30
CA LEU A 323 -11.13 -18.32 16.95
C LEU A 323 -10.39 -19.61 16.60
N ASP A 324 -10.67 -20.14 15.43
CA ASP A 324 -9.85 -21.18 14.83
C ASP A 324 -8.47 -20.58 14.49
N GLU A 325 -7.40 -21.30 14.76
CA GLU A 325 -6.03 -20.93 14.41
C GLU A 325 -5.53 -21.80 13.24
N PRO A 326 -6.03 -21.57 12.01
CA PRO A 326 -5.55 -22.32 10.86
C PRO A 326 -4.08 -22.01 10.61
N LEU A 327 -3.38 -22.98 10.07
CA LEU A 327 -2.01 -22.79 9.63
C LEU A 327 -1.96 -21.67 8.57
N PRO A 328 -0.92 -20.83 8.58
CA PRO A 328 -0.74 -19.80 7.56
C PRO A 328 -0.75 -20.39 6.16
N ARG A 329 -1.49 -19.77 5.26
CA ARG A 329 -1.47 -20.14 3.85
C ARG A 329 -0.18 -19.62 3.23
N PHE A 330 0.63 -20.49 2.69
CA PHE A 330 1.85 -20.16 1.95
C PHE A 330 1.81 -20.78 0.55
N LEU A 331 2.70 -20.35 -0.32
CA LEU A 331 2.91 -20.95 -1.63
C LEU A 331 4.01 -22.02 -1.51
N ASP A 332 3.80 -23.15 -2.13
CA ASP A 332 4.88 -24.10 -2.35
C ASP A 332 5.97 -23.51 -3.27
N ASP A 333 7.12 -24.16 -3.33
CA ASP A 333 8.26 -23.65 -4.10
C ASP A 333 7.94 -23.53 -5.61
N GLY A 334 7.11 -24.42 -6.16
CA GLY A 334 6.68 -24.38 -7.56
C GLY A 334 5.77 -23.18 -7.86
N ALA A 335 4.78 -22.94 -7.00
CA ALA A 335 3.88 -21.79 -7.15
C ALA A 335 4.62 -20.46 -6.92
N ALA A 336 5.54 -20.41 -5.94
CA ALA A 336 6.36 -19.23 -5.70
C ALA A 336 7.26 -18.90 -6.91
N THR A 337 7.87 -19.93 -7.51
CA THR A 337 8.69 -19.77 -8.72
C THR A 337 7.88 -19.26 -9.91
N LYS A 338 6.69 -19.83 -10.16
CA LYS A 338 5.78 -19.36 -11.23
C LYS A 338 5.38 -17.91 -11.03
N LEU A 339 5.09 -17.51 -9.77
CA LEU A 339 4.74 -16.12 -9.45
C LEU A 339 5.87 -15.15 -9.78
N LEU A 340 7.10 -15.46 -9.35
CA LEU A 340 8.28 -14.63 -9.62
C LEU A 340 8.57 -14.53 -11.12
N GLN A 341 8.48 -15.64 -11.86
CA GLN A 341 8.64 -15.65 -13.30
C GLN A 341 7.58 -14.79 -14.01
N ALA A 342 6.32 -14.91 -13.61
CA ALA A 342 5.24 -14.10 -14.15
C ALA A 342 5.41 -12.61 -13.86
N ALA A 343 5.88 -12.26 -12.66
CA ALA A 343 6.16 -10.88 -12.29
C ALA A 343 7.32 -10.29 -13.09
N ARG A 344 8.39 -11.08 -13.35
CA ARG A 344 9.55 -10.65 -14.16
C ARG A 344 9.20 -10.43 -15.62
N ALA A 345 8.23 -11.17 -16.14
CA ALA A 345 7.75 -11.06 -17.51
C ALA A 345 6.62 -10.03 -17.68
N ASP A 346 6.26 -9.28 -16.63
CA ASP A 346 5.23 -8.24 -16.73
C ASP A 346 5.80 -6.96 -17.34
N GLU A 347 4.99 -6.29 -18.19
CA GLU A 347 5.35 -5.02 -18.83
C GLU A 347 5.41 -3.85 -17.84
N ASP A 348 4.69 -3.94 -16.73
CA ASP A 348 4.69 -2.93 -15.67
C ASP A 348 5.86 -3.19 -14.70
N PRO A 349 6.92 -2.36 -14.71
CA PRO A 349 8.09 -2.56 -13.86
C PRO A 349 7.76 -2.62 -12.37
N PHE A 350 6.68 -1.93 -11.96
CA PHE A 350 6.23 -1.94 -10.57
C PHE A 350 5.72 -3.33 -10.14
N VAL A 351 5.11 -4.12 -11.04
CA VAL A 351 4.67 -5.49 -10.72
C VAL A 351 5.85 -6.36 -10.34
N ARG A 352 6.93 -6.33 -11.14
CA ARG A 352 8.17 -7.04 -10.85
C ARG A 352 8.75 -6.60 -9.51
N LEU A 353 8.93 -5.30 -9.34
CA LEU A 353 9.56 -4.74 -8.14
C LEU A 353 8.77 -5.05 -6.87
N ALA A 354 7.45 -4.84 -6.88
CA ALA A 354 6.60 -5.12 -5.73
C ALA A 354 6.62 -6.60 -5.32
N VAL A 355 6.52 -7.52 -6.27
CA VAL A 355 6.53 -8.97 -5.99
C VAL A 355 7.91 -9.41 -5.48
N GLU A 356 9.01 -8.98 -6.13
CA GLU A 356 10.38 -9.33 -5.72
C GLU A 356 10.71 -8.78 -4.31
N VAL A 357 10.35 -7.53 -4.02
CA VAL A 357 10.56 -6.94 -2.69
C VAL A 357 9.76 -7.69 -1.64
N LEU A 358 8.47 -7.92 -1.86
CA LEU A 358 7.62 -8.61 -0.89
C LEU A 358 8.05 -10.06 -0.65
N ALA A 359 8.39 -10.78 -1.73
CA ALA A 359 8.79 -12.19 -1.64
C ALA A 359 10.14 -12.37 -0.93
N ARG A 360 11.10 -11.45 -1.12
CA ARG A 360 12.46 -11.58 -0.57
C ARG A 360 12.64 -10.94 0.80
N THR A 361 11.79 -9.95 1.15
CA THR A 361 11.93 -9.22 2.42
C THR A 361 10.86 -9.60 3.45
N GLY A 362 9.75 -10.17 3.00
CA GLY A 362 8.61 -10.48 3.83
C GLY A 362 7.96 -9.25 4.48
N MET A 363 8.24 -8.03 3.97
CA MET A 363 7.64 -6.83 4.52
C MET A 363 6.13 -6.76 4.31
N ARG A 364 5.45 -5.97 5.12
CA ARG A 364 4.01 -5.74 4.96
C ARG A 364 3.77 -4.77 3.80
N LYS A 365 2.64 -4.91 3.08
CA LYS A 365 2.26 -3.98 2.00
C LYS A 365 2.24 -2.49 2.44
N GLY A 366 1.93 -2.23 3.72
CA GLY A 366 1.99 -0.88 4.28
C GLY A 366 3.41 -0.37 4.42
N GLU A 367 4.34 -1.24 4.82
CA GLU A 367 5.76 -0.91 4.95
C GLU A 367 6.38 -0.66 3.57
N LEU A 368 5.97 -1.42 2.54
CA LEU A 368 6.44 -1.20 1.17
C LEU A 368 6.08 0.21 0.66
N VAL A 369 4.82 0.63 0.81
CA VAL A 369 4.40 1.96 0.33
C VAL A 369 4.94 3.11 1.18
N ASP A 370 5.47 2.82 2.37
CA ASP A 370 6.11 3.78 3.27
C ASP A 370 7.63 3.90 3.05
N LEU A 371 8.23 3.10 2.15
CA LEU A 371 9.64 3.23 1.81
C LEU A 371 9.93 4.60 1.20
N THR A 372 11.05 5.17 1.60
CA THR A 372 11.57 6.45 1.13
C THR A 372 12.78 6.25 0.23
N VAL A 373 13.17 7.26 -0.51
CA VAL A 373 14.31 7.18 -1.45
C VAL A 373 15.64 6.90 -0.74
N ASP A 374 15.74 7.23 0.54
CA ASP A 374 16.89 6.98 1.41
C ASP A 374 16.78 5.67 2.24
N SER A 375 15.79 4.83 1.93
CA SER A 375 15.61 3.56 2.64
C SER A 375 16.69 2.53 2.35
N VAL A 376 17.40 2.63 1.22
CA VAL A 376 18.56 1.79 0.91
C VAL A 376 19.79 2.40 1.57
N VAL A 377 20.36 1.71 2.54
CA VAL A 377 21.51 2.18 3.31
C VAL A 377 22.68 1.20 3.22
N GLN A 378 23.89 1.70 3.29
CA GLN A 378 25.10 0.89 3.38
C GLN A 378 25.57 0.84 4.82
N ILE A 379 25.78 -0.37 5.36
CA ILE A 379 26.35 -0.59 6.69
C ILE A 379 27.55 -1.54 6.51
N GLY A 380 28.77 -1.01 6.71
CA GLY A 380 29.99 -1.73 6.38
C GLY A 380 30.09 -2.00 4.88
N SER A 381 30.32 -3.23 4.48
CA SER A 381 30.37 -3.67 3.09
C SER A 381 29.02 -4.13 2.52
N ALA A 382 27.99 -4.21 3.33
CA ALA A 382 26.69 -4.74 2.96
C ALA A 382 25.63 -3.63 2.79
N PHE A 383 24.66 -3.88 1.91
CA PHE A 383 23.50 -3.01 1.73
C PHE A 383 22.29 -3.54 2.51
N TRP A 384 21.55 -2.62 3.09
CA TRP A 384 20.40 -2.91 3.94
C TRP A 384 19.22 -2.04 3.52
N LEU A 385 18.03 -2.59 3.69
CA LEU A 385 16.79 -1.85 3.51
C LEU A 385 16.26 -1.44 4.90
N ARG A 386 16.28 -0.14 5.18
CA ARG A 386 15.64 0.43 6.34
C ARG A 386 14.12 0.42 6.14
N VAL A 387 13.43 -0.42 6.88
CA VAL A 387 11.97 -0.48 6.86
C VAL A 387 11.45 0.49 7.90
N PRO A 388 10.72 1.56 7.47
CA PRO A 388 10.26 2.58 8.40
C PRO A 388 9.24 2.03 9.39
N LEU A 389 9.03 2.77 10.49
CA LEU A 389 8.12 2.48 11.60
C LEU A 389 6.76 1.97 11.11
N GLY A 390 6.64 0.66 11.02
CA GLY A 390 5.41 -0.01 10.63
C GLY A 390 4.36 -0.03 11.77
N LYS A 391 3.35 -0.89 11.65
CA LYS A 391 2.26 -1.06 12.63
C LYS A 391 2.76 -1.26 14.08
N LEU A 392 3.98 -1.74 14.28
CA LEU A 392 4.55 -2.10 15.58
C LEU A 392 5.52 -1.04 16.15
N ARG A 393 5.69 0.12 15.50
CA ARG A 393 6.59 1.21 15.90
C ARG A 393 8.06 0.80 16.09
N ASN A 394 8.52 -0.20 15.34
CA ASN A 394 9.92 -0.63 15.33
C ASN A 394 10.48 -0.49 13.92
N ASP A 395 11.53 0.31 13.77
CA ASP A 395 12.38 0.28 12.58
C ASP A 395 13.18 -1.02 12.60
N ARG A 396 13.43 -1.55 11.43
CA ARG A 396 14.33 -2.68 11.25
C ARG A 396 15.10 -2.55 9.96
N TYR A 397 16.23 -3.19 9.94
CA TYR A 397 17.06 -3.32 8.75
C TYR A 397 16.92 -4.74 8.18
N ILE A 398 16.69 -4.85 6.88
CA ILE A 398 16.64 -6.10 6.14
C ILE A 398 17.87 -6.15 5.23
N PRO A 399 18.69 -7.22 5.27
CA PRO A 399 19.81 -7.34 4.36
C PRO A 399 19.31 -7.40 2.90
N LEU A 400 19.93 -6.63 2.01
CA LEU A 400 19.56 -6.58 0.61
C LEU A 400 20.44 -7.52 -0.20
N HIS A 401 19.82 -8.49 -0.85
CA HIS A 401 20.48 -9.27 -1.88
C HIS A 401 20.88 -8.37 -3.07
N PRO A 402 22.06 -8.54 -3.68
CA PRO A 402 22.55 -7.65 -4.75
C PRO A 402 21.56 -7.43 -5.90
N GLN A 403 20.86 -8.48 -6.33
CA GLN A 403 19.82 -8.37 -7.38
C GLN A 403 18.63 -7.49 -6.95
N LEU A 404 18.22 -7.54 -5.67
CA LEU A 404 17.14 -6.72 -5.18
C LEU A 404 17.58 -5.26 -5.02
N LYS A 405 18.83 -5.06 -4.57
CA LYS A 405 19.45 -3.73 -4.53
C LYS A 405 19.47 -3.11 -5.92
N GLN A 406 19.92 -3.83 -6.95
CA GLN A 406 19.94 -3.33 -8.31
C GLN A 406 18.56 -2.91 -8.81
N LEU A 407 17.51 -3.71 -8.53
CA LEU A 407 16.14 -3.36 -8.91
C LEU A 407 15.64 -2.07 -8.23
N LEU A 408 16.05 -1.84 -6.98
CA LEU A 408 15.73 -0.61 -6.27
C LEU A 408 16.52 0.59 -6.79
N ASP A 409 17.80 0.40 -7.10
CA ASP A 409 18.65 1.43 -7.69
C ASP A 409 18.14 1.86 -9.06
N ASP A 410 17.77 0.91 -9.92
CA ASP A 410 17.20 1.17 -11.24
C ASP A 410 15.90 1.99 -11.10
N TRP A 411 15.02 1.61 -10.18
CA TRP A 411 13.80 2.35 -9.89
C TRP A 411 14.05 3.77 -9.40
N ILE A 412 15.07 3.96 -8.54
CA ILE A 412 15.46 5.28 -8.03
C ILE A 412 16.07 6.12 -9.15
N ALA A 413 16.88 5.52 -10.03
CA ALA A 413 17.52 6.20 -11.14
C ALA A 413 16.52 6.69 -12.21
N GLU A 414 15.45 5.94 -12.44
CA GLU A 414 14.36 6.31 -13.35
C GLU A 414 13.42 7.39 -12.77
N ARG A 415 13.59 7.72 -11.49
CA ARG A 415 12.73 8.69 -10.82
C ARG A 415 13.02 10.11 -11.32
N PRO A 416 11.99 10.89 -11.72
CA PRO A 416 12.18 12.27 -12.12
C PRO A 416 12.74 13.15 -10.99
N ALA A 417 13.75 13.96 -11.31
CA ALA A 417 14.48 14.78 -10.32
C ALA A 417 13.61 15.89 -9.66
N GLY A 418 12.56 16.37 -10.37
CA GLY A 418 11.66 17.43 -9.90
C GLY A 418 10.61 16.99 -8.88
N LEU A 419 10.50 15.71 -8.55
CA LEU A 419 9.49 15.22 -7.62
C LEU A 419 9.81 15.58 -6.16
N ARG A 420 8.95 16.38 -5.53
CA ARG A 420 9.06 16.85 -4.12
C ARG A 420 8.58 15.84 -3.09
N SER A 421 8.58 14.56 -3.37
CA SER A 421 8.15 13.52 -2.43
C SER A 421 9.33 12.71 -1.93
N GLU A 422 9.38 12.41 -0.64
CA GLU A 422 10.36 11.49 -0.05
C GLU A 422 10.07 10.02 -0.34
N TYR A 423 8.82 9.68 -0.67
CA TYR A 423 8.41 8.29 -0.89
C TYR A 423 9.06 7.70 -2.14
N LEU A 424 9.54 6.47 -2.01
CA LEU A 424 10.14 5.73 -3.11
C LEU A 424 9.11 5.41 -4.21
N PHE A 425 7.90 5.04 -3.81
CA PHE A 425 6.82 4.62 -4.71
C PHE A 425 5.76 5.70 -4.84
N ILE A 426 5.65 6.25 -6.04
CA ILE A 426 4.72 7.34 -6.37
C ILE A 426 3.90 6.91 -7.59
N GLU A 427 2.62 7.23 -7.57
CA GLU A 427 1.68 7.10 -8.69
C GLU A 427 0.81 8.34 -8.73
N ASP A 428 0.63 8.93 -9.89
CA ASP A 428 -0.11 10.20 -10.07
C ASP A 428 0.41 11.33 -9.14
N GLY A 429 1.72 11.43 -8.94
CA GLY A 429 2.35 12.43 -8.07
C GLY A 429 2.10 12.25 -6.57
N ARG A 430 1.52 11.14 -6.16
CA ARG A 430 1.14 10.84 -4.77
C ARG A 430 1.79 9.55 -4.31
N ARG A 431 1.95 9.43 -2.99
CA ARG A 431 2.36 8.16 -2.39
C ARG A 431 1.46 7.03 -2.88
N LEU A 432 2.08 5.93 -3.28
CA LEU A 432 1.39 4.74 -3.78
C LEU A 432 0.38 4.17 -2.78
N THR A 433 -0.71 3.58 -3.28
CA THR A 433 -1.70 2.93 -2.40
C THR A 433 -1.38 1.50 -2.10
N LYS A 434 -1.87 1.03 -0.95
CA LYS A 434 -1.86 -0.40 -0.59
C LYS A 434 -2.63 -1.25 -1.60
N SER A 435 -3.69 -0.72 -2.20
CA SER A 435 -4.48 -1.40 -3.25
C SER A 435 -3.67 -1.63 -4.53
N ARG A 436 -2.79 -0.68 -4.90
CA ARG A 436 -1.91 -0.85 -6.08
C ARG A 436 -0.93 -2.01 -5.87
N VAL A 437 -0.39 -2.16 -4.65
CA VAL A 437 0.47 -3.29 -4.29
C VAL A 437 -0.30 -4.62 -4.34
N GLU A 438 -1.53 -4.65 -3.83
CA GLU A 438 -2.40 -5.83 -3.94
C GLU A 438 -2.71 -6.17 -5.41
N GLY A 439 -3.02 -5.14 -6.22
CA GLY A 439 -3.25 -5.28 -7.65
C GLY A 439 -2.05 -5.85 -8.39
N ALA A 440 -0.83 -5.41 -8.06
CA ALA A 440 0.41 -5.93 -8.64
C ALA A 440 0.61 -7.42 -8.33
N VAL A 441 0.45 -7.83 -7.08
CA VAL A 441 0.54 -9.24 -6.68
C VAL A 441 -0.55 -10.07 -7.35
N HIS A 442 -1.78 -9.56 -7.39
CA HIS A 442 -2.90 -10.25 -8.05
C HIS A 442 -2.68 -10.43 -9.57
N LYS A 443 -2.17 -9.38 -10.24
CA LYS A 443 -1.85 -9.42 -11.68
C LYS A 443 -0.81 -10.50 -11.98
N ALA A 444 0.27 -10.56 -11.19
CA ALA A 444 1.30 -11.59 -11.32
C ALA A 444 0.74 -13.00 -11.05
N ALA A 445 -0.08 -13.17 -10.01
CA ALA A 445 -0.70 -14.45 -9.66
C ALA A 445 -1.66 -14.95 -10.74
N LYS A 446 -2.48 -14.05 -11.31
CA LYS A 446 -3.37 -14.36 -12.44
C LYS A 446 -2.56 -14.82 -13.67
N ARG A 447 -1.48 -14.12 -13.99
CA ARG A 447 -0.58 -14.49 -15.10
C ARG A 447 0.12 -15.83 -14.88
N ALA A 448 0.48 -16.12 -13.63
CA ALA A 448 1.08 -17.40 -13.22
C ALA A 448 0.10 -18.58 -13.17
N GLY A 449 -1.21 -18.33 -13.25
CA GLY A 449 -2.24 -19.36 -13.15
C GLY A 449 -2.37 -20.04 -11.78
N ILE A 450 -1.95 -19.36 -10.69
CA ILE A 450 -1.90 -19.94 -9.33
C ILE A 450 -3.05 -19.47 -8.42
N GLY A 451 -4.08 -18.85 -9.00
CA GLY A 451 -5.23 -18.36 -8.24
C GLY A 451 -4.97 -17.04 -7.51
N HIS A 452 -5.73 -16.81 -6.42
CA HIS A 452 -5.63 -15.55 -5.67
C HIS A 452 -4.48 -15.59 -4.65
N VAL A 453 -3.52 -14.69 -4.81
CA VAL A 453 -2.39 -14.51 -3.90
C VAL A 453 -2.43 -13.12 -3.28
N THR A 454 -2.11 -13.01 -2.00
CA THR A 454 -2.05 -11.75 -1.26
C THR A 454 -0.61 -11.41 -0.85
N PRO A 455 -0.29 -10.11 -0.65
CA PRO A 455 1.01 -9.71 -0.08
C PRO A 455 1.35 -10.40 1.25
N HIS A 456 0.33 -10.66 2.07
CA HIS A 456 0.53 -11.35 3.35
C HIS A 456 0.90 -12.83 3.18
N GLN A 457 0.36 -13.48 2.15
CA GLN A 457 0.71 -14.84 1.80
C GLN A 457 2.17 -14.96 1.32
N LEU A 458 2.71 -13.96 0.59
CA LEU A 458 4.14 -13.92 0.24
C LEU A 458 5.04 -13.87 1.48
N ARG A 459 4.65 -13.07 2.48
CA ARG A 459 5.34 -13.02 3.76
C ARG A 459 5.30 -14.37 4.50
N HIS A 460 4.17 -15.08 4.47
CA HIS A 460 4.07 -16.42 5.03
C HIS A 460 4.93 -17.42 4.26
N THR A 461 4.97 -17.30 2.92
CA THR A 461 5.83 -18.13 2.06
C THR A 461 7.29 -17.97 2.43
N LEU A 462 7.79 -16.73 2.51
CA LEU A 462 9.16 -16.47 2.92
C LEU A 462 9.45 -17.05 4.31
N ALA A 463 8.55 -16.82 5.27
CA ALA A 463 8.74 -17.29 6.63
C ALA A 463 8.82 -18.82 6.71
N THR A 464 7.92 -19.52 6.02
CA THR A 464 7.91 -20.98 5.98
C THR A 464 9.15 -21.53 5.27
N GLN A 465 9.52 -20.94 4.13
CA GLN A 465 10.72 -21.33 3.38
C GLN A 465 12.01 -21.08 4.19
N ALA A 466 12.09 -19.95 4.92
CA ALA A 466 13.25 -19.61 5.74
C ALA A 466 13.45 -20.61 6.90
N ILE A 467 12.38 -20.95 7.61
CA ILE A 467 12.45 -21.96 8.70
C ILE A 467 12.81 -23.33 8.15
N ASN A 468 12.16 -23.78 7.07
CA ASN A 468 12.44 -25.09 6.46
C ASN A 468 13.89 -25.18 5.91
N ARG A 469 14.53 -24.04 5.67
CA ARG A 469 15.94 -23.95 5.26
C ARG A 469 16.89 -23.63 6.42
N GLY A 470 16.43 -23.71 7.66
CA GLY A 470 17.26 -23.67 8.88
C GLY A 470 17.47 -22.28 9.49
N MET A 471 16.70 -21.26 9.08
CA MET A 471 16.74 -19.96 9.76
C MET A 471 16.18 -20.09 11.18
N SER A 472 16.86 -19.55 12.19
CA SER A 472 16.36 -19.56 13.56
C SER A 472 15.08 -18.72 13.72
N LEU A 473 14.26 -19.05 14.72
CA LEU A 473 13.02 -18.31 15.01
C LEU A 473 13.30 -16.87 15.40
N GLU A 474 14.41 -16.61 16.09
CA GLU A 474 14.86 -15.27 16.49
C GLU A 474 15.25 -14.45 15.27
N ALA A 475 16.06 -15.01 14.36
CA ALA A 475 16.46 -14.36 13.13
C ALA A 475 15.24 -14.04 12.25
N LEU A 476 14.30 -14.98 12.13
CA LEU A 476 13.06 -14.78 11.40
C LEU A 476 12.18 -13.72 12.07
N ALA A 477 12.08 -13.71 13.40
CA ALA A 477 11.33 -12.69 14.14
C ALA A 477 11.91 -11.29 13.89
N ALA A 478 13.23 -11.16 13.92
CA ALA A 478 13.94 -9.91 13.63
C ALA A 478 13.70 -9.47 12.17
N LEU A 479 13.88 -10.37 11.20
CA LEU A 479 13.65 -10.10 9.78
C LEU A 479 12.23 -9.60 9.51
N LEU A 480 11.24 -10.27 10.09
CA LEU A 480 9.83 -9.93 9.92
C LEU A 480 9.38 -8.76 10.80
N GLY A 481 10.15 -8.35 11.80
CA GLY A 481 9.76 -7.33 12.77
C GLY A 481 8.58 -7.78 13.63
N HIS A 482 8.67 -8.97 14.22
CA HIS A 482 7.70 -9.45 15.18
C HIS A 482 8.07 -8.96 16.58
N ARG A 483 7.11 -8.40 17.33
CA ARG A 483 7.34 -7.95 18.72
C ARG A 483 7.45 -9.11 19.73
N SER A 484 6.96 -10.27 19.38
CA SER A 484 6.92 -11.45 20.23
C SER A 484 7.24 -12.68 19.39
N LEU A 485 8.07 -13.56 19.90
CA LEU A 485 8.34 -14.86 19.30
C LEU A 485 7.07 -15.69 19.10
N ARG A 486 6.04 -15.48 19.93
CA ARG A 486 4.74 -16.12 19.74
C ARG A 486 4.15 -15.92 18.35
N MET A 487 4.40 -14.74 17.73
CA MET A 487 3.98 -14.47 16.35
C MET A 487 4.76 -15.28 15.32
N THR A 488 5.97 -15.71 15.65
CA THR A 488 6.85 -16.49 14.78
C THR A 488 6.64 -18.01 15.00
N LEU A 489 6.25 -18.42 16.20
CA LEU A 489 6.00 -19.83 16.54
C LEU A 489 4.93 -20.48 15.65
N VAL A 490 4.03 -19.70 15.05
CA VAL A 490 3.05 -20.23 14.11
C VAL A 490 3.72 -20.90 12.89
N TYR A 491 4.91 -20.44 12.51
CA TYR A 491 5.68 -21.03 11.40
C TYR A 491 6.45 -22.28 11.84
N ALA A 492 6.85 -22.36 13.11
CA ALA A 492 7.46 -23.58 13.65
C ALA A 492 6.50 -24.78 13.59
N ARG A 493 5.18 -24.52 13.64
CA ARG A 493 4.14 -25.56 13.46
C ARG A 493 4.06 -26.10 12.02
N ILE A 494 4.68 -25.41 11.05
CA ILE A 494 4.72 -25.79 9.63
C ILE A 494 6.10 -26.36 9.26
N ALA A 495 7.09 -26.25 10.16
CA ALA A 495 8.42 -26.76 9.92
C ALA A 495 8.38 -28.29 9.90
N ASP A 496 8.20 -28.83 8.69
CA ASP A 496 8.16 -30.26 8.40
C ASP A 496 9.41 -31.00 8.93
N ARG A 497 10.53 -30.30 8.93
CA ARG A 497 11.85 -30.86 9.22
C ARG A 497 11.98 -31.33 10.68
N THR A 498 11.63 -30.49 11.65
CA THR A 498 11.77 -30.84 13.07
C THR A 498 10.81 -31.96 13.46
N VAL A 499 9.57 -31.92 12.94
CA VAL A 499 8.57 -32.98 13.18
C VAL A 499 9.00 -34.27 12.50
N SER A 500 9.52 -34.20 11.26
CA SER A 500 10.01 -35.38 10.54
C SER A 500 11.25 -35.99 11.22
N GLU A 501 12.23 -35.17 11.59
CA GLU A 501 13.46 -35.64 12.27
C GLU A 501 13.13 -36.24 13.62
N GLU A 502 12.32 -35.63 14.45
CA GLU A 502 11.84 -36.15 15.73
C GLU A 502 11.01 -37.42 15.54
N TYR A 503 10.08 -37.43 14.58
CA TYR A 503 9.27 -38.61 14.27
C TYR A 503 10.14 -39.78 13.82
N PHE A 504 11.07 -39.57 12.90
CA PHE A 504 11.95 -40.63 12.42
C PHE A 504 12.92 -41.13 13.49
N ASN A 505 13.50 -40.23 14.31
CA ASN A 505 14.34 -40.59 15.43
C ASN A 505 13.58 -41.44 16.49
N VAL A 506 12.31 -41.12 16.71
CA VAL A 506 11.47 -41.91 17.63
C VAL A 506 11.05 -43.23 16.96
N SER A 507 10.68 -43.20 15.67
CA SER A 507 10.31 -44.39 14.92
C SER A 507 11.48 -45.39 14.85
N GLU A 508 12.70 -44.93 14.57
CA GLU A 508 13.89 -45.79 14.60
C GLU A 508 14.12 -46.45 15.99
N LYS A 509 13.93 -45.66 17.07
CA LYS A 509 14.04 -46.21 18.44
C LYS A 509 12.92 -47.20 18.75
N VAL A 510 11.71 -46.99 18.25
CA VAL A 510 10.57 -47.88 18.41
C VAL A 510 10.75 -49.14 17.55
N GLU A 511 11.18 -49.00 16.30
CA GLU A 511 11.50 -50.12 15.41
C GLU A 511 12.65 -50.99 15.98
N ALA A 512 13.68 -50.37 16.57
CA ALA A 512 14.77 -51.09 17.25
C ALA A 512 14.31 -51.87 18.50
N LEU A 513 13.16 -51.52 19.09
CA LEU A 513 12.55 -52.29 20.18
C LEU A 513 11.78 -53.54 19.70
N TYR A 514 11.33 -53.54 18.46
CA TYR A 514 10.51 -54.63 17.89
C TYR A 514 11.26 -55.51 16.91
N ASP A 515 12.41 -55.08 16.37
CA ASP A 515 13.24 -55.88 15.46
C ASP A 515 14.38 -56.58 16.23
N ALA A 516 14.16 -57.85 16.52
CA ALA A 516 15.30 -58.77 16.59
C ALA A 516 15.94 -58.82 15.20
N PRO A 517 17.29 -58.72 15.06
CA PRO A 517 17.93 -58.62 13.76
C PRO A 517 17.61 -59.83 12.90
N LYS A 518 16.66 -59.69 11.98
CA LYS A 518 16.57 -60.56 10.81
C LYS A 518 17.61 -60.03 9.82
N GLU A 519 18.64 -60.80 9.58
CA GLU A 519 19.54 -60.56 8.43
C GLU A 519 18.69 -60.54 7.17
N LEU A 520 18.50 -59.34 6.65
CA LEU A 520 17.84 -59.13 5.36
C LEU A 520 18.85 -59.45 4.25
N PRO A 521 18.48 -60.22 3.22
CA PRO A 521 19.33 -60.45 2.06
C PRO A 521 19.80 -59.14 1.44
N ALA A 522 21.00 -59.13 0.84
CA ALA A 522 21.64 -57.91 0.29
C ALA A 522 20.86 -57.21 -0.86
N ASP A 523 19.79 -57.85 -1.34
CA ASP A 523 18.89 -57.42 -2.42
C ASP A 523 17.48 -57.04 -1.93
N ALA A 524 17.26 -56.93 -0.62
CA ALA A 524 15.97 -56.50 -0.08
C ALA A 524 15.75 -55.01 -0.27
N GLU A 525 14.54 -54.64 -0.65
CA GLU A 525 14.05 -53.28 -0.90
C GLU A 525 14.38 -52.27 0.23
N GLY A 526 14.67 -52.75 1.44
CA GLY A 526 15.10 -51.95 2.57
C GLY A 526 16.50 -51.32 2.47
N ALA A 527 17.42 -51.91 1.74
CA ALA A 527 18.78 -51.36 1.59
C ALA A 527 18.80 -50.12 0.68
N GLU A 528 18.04 -50.15 -0.38
CA GLU A 528 17.86 -48.99 -1.28
C GLU A 528 17.10 -47.84 -0.59
N MET A 529 16.11 -48.16 0.24
CA MET A 529 15.34 -47.17 1.00
C MET A 529 16.19 -46.53 2.12
N LEU A 530 17.06 -47.28 2.76
CA LEU A 530 18.01 -46.74 3.75
C LEU A 530 19.05 -45.80 3.08
N LYS A 531 19.46 -46.14 1.88
CA LYS A 531 20.36 -45.31 1.06
C LYS A 531 19.66 -44.00 0.67
N LEU A 532 18.42 -44.09 0.20
CA LEU A 532 17.60 -42.88 -0.14
C LEU A 532 17.35 -42.00 1.09
N ARG A 533 17.13 -42.56 2.27
CA ARG A 533 16.96 -41.81 3.53
C ARG A 533 18.24 -41.09 3.97
N LYS A 534 19.42 -41.75 3.83
CA LYS A 534 20.71 -41.07 4.07
C LYS A 534 20.96 -39.95 3.09
N GLU A 535 20.61 -40.11 1.82
CA GLU A 535 20.76 -39.12 0.77
C GLU A 535 19.83 -37.89 1.00
N MET A 536 18.66 -38.08 1.59
CA MET A 536 17.72 -36.99 1.92
C MET A 536 18.17 -36.10 3.07
N HIS A 537 19.02 -36.59 3.98
CA HIS A 537 19.45 -35.87 5.19
C HIS A 537 20.89 -35.36 5.14
N GLN A 538 21.69 -35.79 4.17
CA GLN A 538 23.10 -35.44 4.03
C GLN A 538 23.36 -35.00 2.58
N ARG A 539 24.02 -33.88 2.41
CA ARG A 539 24.42 -33.43 1.07
C ARG A 539 25.43 -34.41 0.50
N MET A 540 25.06 -35.15 -0.53
CA MET A 540 25.94 -36.08 -1.22
C MET A 540 27.07 -35.31 -1.92
N LEU A 541 28.29 -35.75 -1.69
CA LEU A 541 29.51 -35.32 -2.34
C LEU A 541 29.98 -36.44 -3.28
N GLY A 542 30.89 -36.14 -4.18
CA GLY A 542 31.39 -37.17 -5.15
C GLY A 542 32.05 -38.40 -4.51
N ASN A 543 32.44 -38.36 -3.23
CA ASN A 543 33.19 -39.40 -2.51
C ASN A 543 32.78 -39.57 -1.05
N GLY A 544 31.59 -39.07 -0.65
CA GLY A 544 31.06 -39.13 0.70
C GLY A 544 29.85 -38.24 0.89
N TYR A 545 29.53 -37.92 2.15
CA TYR A 545 28.42 -37.08 2.57
C TYR A 545 28.90 -35.91 3.43
N CYS A 546 28.24 -34.77 3.33
CA CYS A 546 28.42 -33.67 4.25
C CYS A 546 27.37 -33.78 5.38
N ALA A 547 27.81 -34.13 6.58
CA ALA A 547 26.97 -34.22 7.77
C ALA A 547 26.87 -32.91 8.56
N ARG A 548 27.24 -31.79 7.96
CA ARG A 548 27.19 -30.47 8.60
C ARG A 548 25.74 -30.07 8.85
N PRO A 549 25.41 -29.54 10.04
CA PRO A 549 24.12 -28.92 10.30
C PRO A 549 23.85 -27.81 9.30
N LEU A 550 22.63 -27.74 8.73
CA LEU A 550 22.25 -26.75 7.73
C LEU A 550 22.32 -25.29 8.23
N ALA A 551 22.37 -25.12 9.56
CA ALA A 551 22.49 -23.81 10.21
C ALA A 551 23.93 -23.24 10.21
N LEU A 552 24.94 -24.02 9.82
CA LEU A 552 26.33 -23.57 9.80
C LEU A 552 26.78 -23.29 8.36
N ASP A 553 27.36 -22.11 8.14
CA ASP A 553 27.96 -21.74 6.84
C ASP A 553 29.22 -22.57 6.54
N CYS A 554 29.42 -22.87 5.24
CA CYS A 554 30.59 -23.58 4.79
C CYS A 554 31.73 -22.61 4.48
N HIS A 555 32.79 -22.64 5.26
CA HIS A 555 33.99 -21.85 5.02
C HIS A 555 35.02 -22.54 4.11
N PHE A 556 34.75 -23.80 3.71
CA PHE A 556 35.63 -24.59 2.87
C PHE A 556 35.01 -24.78 1.49
N GLU A 557 35.48 -24.06 0.50
CA GLU A 557 34.93 -24.14 -0.86
C GLU A 557 35.54 -25.29 -1.70
N SER A 558 36.66 -25.94 -1.27
CA SER A 558 37.43 -26.79 -2.19
C SER A 558 37.92 -28.15 -1.65
N ILE A 559 37.95 -28.44 -0.35
CA ILE A 559 38.50 -29.69 0.17
C ILE A 559 37.57 -30.25 1.25
N CYS A 560 36.48 -30.90 0.84
CA CYS A 560 35.53 -31.51 1.78
C CYS A 560 36.12 -32.69 2.56
N GLU A 561 37.06 -33.42 1.96
CA GLU A 561 37.65 -34.62 2.55
C GLU A 561 38.48 -34.37 3.82
N SER A 562 38.89 -33.14 4.10
CA SER A 562 39.58 -32.73 5.33
C SER A 562 38.64 -32.11 6.37
N CYS A 563 37.35 -31.95 6.03
CA CYS A 563 36.37 -31.32 6.90
C CYS A 563 35.89 -32.29 8.01
N THR A 564 35.71 -31.78 9.23
CA THR A 564 35.19 -32.54 10.36
C THR A 564 33.78 -33.10 10.17
N TYR A 565 33.04 -32.52 9.25
CA TYR A 565 31.69 -32.94 8.87
C TYR A 565 31.64 -33.85 7.66
N PHE A 566 32.79 -34.22 7.09
CA PHE A 566 32.85 -35.14 5.97
C PHE A 566 32.72 -36.59 6.51
N VAL A 567 31.73 -37.30 5.99
CA VAL A 567 31.49 -38.70 6.31
C VAL A 567 31.55 -39.49 5.00
N THR A 568 32.37 -40.54 4.99
CA THR A 568 32.42 -41.46 3.85
C THR A 568 32.06 -42.85 4.33
N THR A 569 31.54 -43.68 3.46
CA THR A 569 31.09 -45.05 3.75
C THR A 569 31.75 -46.02 2.79
N ILE A 570 31.69 -47.32 3.09
CA ILE A 570 32.36 -48.37 2.33
C ILE A 570 32.00 -48.36 0.83
N GLU A 571 30.83 -47.89 0.48
CA GLU A 571 30.35 -47.76 -0.91
C GLU A 571 31.17 -46.78 -1.74
N PHE A 572 31.82 -45.79 -1.13
CA PHE A 572 32.69 -44.84 -1.81
C PHE A 572 34.13 -45.30 -1.91
N LYS A 573 34.51 -46.46 -1.32
CA LYS A 573 35.86 -46.99 -1.37
C LYS A 573 36.44 -47.09 -2.77
N PRO A 574 35.70 -47.59 -3.80
CA PRO A 574 36.23 -47.62 -5.16
C PRO A 574 36.50 -46.23 -5.74
N THR A 575 35.71 -45.22 -5.37
CA THR A 575 35.89 -43.83 -5.82
C THR A 575 37.09 -43.19 -5.13
N LEU A 576 37.23 -43.38 -3.82
CA LEU A 576 38.39 -42.92 -3.03
C LEU A 576 39.69 -43.52 -3.55
N GLN A 577 39.71 -44.82 -3.91
CA GLN A 577 40.85 -45.49 -4.50
C GLN A 577 41.25 -44.91 -5.85
N ARG A 578 40.27 -44.62 -6.73
CA ARG A 578 40.52 -43.96 -8.00
C ARG A 578 41.11 -42.56 -7.83
N GLN A 579 40.54 -41.76 -6.92
CA GLN A 579 41.03 -40.42 -6.60
C GLN A 579 42.42 -40.44 -5.96
N ARG A 580 42.71 -41.42 -5.13
CA ARG A 580 44.02 -41.65 -4.52
C ARG A 580 45.08 -41.97 -5.58
N ASN A 581 44.76 -42.83 -6.55
CA ASN A 581 45.66 -43.20 -7.63
C ASN A 581 45.92 -41.98 -8.55
N ASP A 582 44.88 -41.24 -8.90
CA ASP A 582 45.02 -39.98 -9.69
C ASP A 582 45.86 -38.91 -8.95
N ALA A 583 45.72 -38.81 -7.63
CA ALA A 583 46.56 -37.92 -6.81
C ALA A 583 48.03 -38.39 -6.79
N ALA A 584 48.27 -39.70 -6.75
CA ALA A 584 49.61 -40.29 -6.83
C ALA A 584 50.27 -40.01 -8.22
N ASP A 585 49.54 -40.26 -9.30
CA ASP A 585 49.98 -40.02 -10.66
C ASP A 585 50.32 -38.54 -10.93
N LYS A 586 49.60 -37.62 -10.29
CA LYS A 586 49.81 -36.18 -10.36
C LYS A 586 50.82 -35.64 -9.33
N GLY A 587 51.44 -36.48 -8.52
CA GLY A 587 52.43 -36.10 -7.51
C GLY A 587 51.85 -35.27 -6.36
N GLN A 588 50.53 -35.36 -6.09
CA GLN A 588 49.83 -34.63 -5.03
C GLN A 588 49.93 -35.38 -3.67
N VAL A 589 51.14 -35.43 -3.08
CA VAL A 589 51.50 -36.24 -1.90
C VAL A 589 50.57 -35.96 -0.70
N GLY A 590 50.16 -34.71 -0.46
CA GLY A 590 49.25 -34.33 0.64
C GLY A 590 47.85 -34.92 0.45
N ARG A 591 47.29 -34.85 -0.75
CA ARG A 591 45.97 -35.39 -1.10
C ARG A 591 45.96 -36.92 -1.09
N GLN A 592 47.04 -37.55 -1.57
CA GLN A 592 47.21 -39.00 -1.50
C GLN A 592 47.18 -39.49 -0.07
N LYS A 593 47.97 -38.89 0.85
CA LYS A 593 47.97 -39.26 2.28
C LYS A 593 46.61 -39.12 2.94
N LEU A 594 45.85 -38.07 2.62
CA LEU A 594 44.51 -37.84 3.14
C LEU A 594 43.55 -38.96 2.71
N LEU A 595 43.57 -39.30 1.41
CA LEU A 595 42.74 -40.37 0.86
C LEU A 595 43.13 -41.76 1.40
N ASP A 596 44.44 -42.03 1.57
CA ASP A 596 44.94 -43.26 2.22
C ASP A 596 44.39 -43.38 3.66
N GLY A 597 44.36 -42.27 4.42
CA GLY A 597 43.80 -42.26 5.78
C GLY A 597 42.30 -42.47 5.84
N LEU A 598 41.53 -42.01 4.83
CA LEU A 598 40.11 -42.27 4.72
C LEU A 598 39.82 -43.73 4.35
N ILE A 599 40.57 -44.31 3.44
CA ILE A 599 40.43 -45.71 3.03
C ILE A 599 40.79 -46.66 4.19
N ALA A 600 41.86 -46.38 4.94
CA ALA A 600 42.26 -47.19 6.11
C ALA A 600 41.15 -47.18 7.19
N ARG A 601 40.55 -46.02 7.49
CA ARG A 601 39.42 -45.95 8.45
C ARG A 601 38.22 -46.78 8.03
N LEU A 602 37.88 -46.78 6.72
CA LEU A 602 36.77 -47.58 6.22
C LEU A 602 37.05 -49.11 6.31
N GLU A 603 38.33 -49.52 6.28
CA GLU A 603 38.75 -50.90 6.43
C GLU A 603 38.70 -51.35 7.88
N ASP A 604 39.08 -50.45 8.82
CA ASP A 604 38.99 -50.70 10.25
C ASP A 604 37.53 -50.76 10.75
N GLU A 605 36.63 -49.94 10.19
CA GLU A 605 35.19 -49.97 10.53
C GLU A 605 34.44 -51.18 9.93
N ALA A 606 35.01 -51.84 8.93
CA ALA A 606 34.44 -53.02 8.28
C ALA A 606 34.96 -54.34 8.87
N SER A 607 35.97 -54.30 9.76
CA SER A 607 36.54 -55.44 10.50
C SER A 607 35.90 -55.57 11.87
#